data_18a59b716914a8b7ebee51f17a3029f1
#
_entry.id   18a59b716914a8b7ebee51f17a3029f1
#
_cell.length_a   1.000
_cell.length_b   1.000
_cell.length_c   1.000
_cell.angle_alpha   90.00
_cell.angle_beta   90.00
_cell.angle_gamma   90.00
#
_symmetry.space_group_name_H-M   'P 1'
#
loop_
_entity.id
_entity.type
_entity.pdbx_description
1 polymer ?
#
loop_
_entity_poly.entity_id
_entity_poly.type
_entity_poly.pdbx_seq_one_letter_code
_entity_poly.pdbx_strand_id
1 'polypeptide(L)'
;RSYMETKRSETVISRFLVFFSYCFHILYQSIKEELMDQFNVYKDMKARTNGEIYIGVVGPVRTGKSTFIKRFMNLMVLPNIEDENDRNRANDELPQSSSGKTIMTTEPKFVPNEAVSIKTEEGIELNVRLIDCVGYMVEGATGHMEGEEERLVKTPWFDYEIPFTKAAAIGTKKVITEHSTIGVVVTCDGSFGEIAAKQYEPAEEETIKQLKALKKPFVVLLNTIHPYSESTKQLAAEKEEKYQTKVLPMNLEQMKKEDIYEIIKSVLMEFPISSIGFYVPRWTEMLKKDHPLKMELLQMARDVITEKTTMRDIYEEQEKEYEYITGQKLESVAMDSGKVVITVKVGDVYYYEFLSETTGMEIRNEYEFIKIMGELAKKKKEYEEVGEA
;
A
#
# COMPACT_ATOMS: atom_id res chain seq x y z
N ARG A 1 -31.87 -45.72 7.01
CA ARG A 1 -30.71 -45.09 7.71
C ARG A 1 -29.38 -45.53 7.12
N SER A 2 -29.20 -46.77 6.73
CA SER A 2 -27.96 -47.32 6.15
C SER A 2 -27.56 -46.68 4.79
N TYR A 3 -28.53 -46.35 3.93
CA TYR A 3 -28.25 -45.81 2.58
C TYR A 3 -27.74 -44.33 2.58
N MET A 4 -28.04 -43.59 3.64
CA MET A 4 -27.55 -42.21 3.79
C MET A 4 -26.11 -42.13 4.35
N GLU A 5 -25.72 -43.12 5.15
CA GLU A 5 -24.34 -43.18 5.70
C GLU A 5 -23.32 -43.62 4.64
N THR A 6 -23.70 -44.56 3.75
CA THR A 6 -22.83 -44.98 2.63
C THR A 6 -22.58 -43.87 1.62
N LYS A 7 -23.60 -43.07 1.29
CA LYS A 7 -23.42 -41.90 0.38
C LYS A 7 -22.56 -40.78 0.98
N ARG A 8 -22.57 -40.64 2.31
CA ARG A 8 -21.69 -39.68 3.01
C ARG A 8 -20.25 -40.12 3.02
N SER A 9 -19.96 -41.42 3.15
CA SER A 9 -18.60 -41.96 3.11
C SER A 9 -17.99 -41.92 1.70
N GLU A 10 -18.78 -42.18 0.64
CA GLU A 10 -18.32 -42.05 -0.76
C GLU A 10 -18.00 -40.59 -1.15
N THR A 11 -18.79 -39.63 -0.66
CA THR A 11 -18.55 -38.21 -0.91
C THR A 11 -17.29 -37.71 -0.17
N VAL A 12 -16.97 -38.25 0.99
CA VAL A 12 -15.76 -37.93 1.75
C VAL A 12 -14.52 -38.52 1.08
N ILE A 13 -14.57 -39.79 0.65
CA ILE A 13 -13.45 -40.48 0.00
C ILE A 13 -13.18 -39.87 -1.41
N SER A 14 -14.21 -39.57 -2.18
CA SER A 14 -14.05 -38.93 -3.51
C SER A 14 -13.50 -37.49 -3.39
N ARG A 15 -13.90 -36.75 -2.36
CA ARG A 15 -13.32 -35.45 -2.05
C ARG A 15 -11.86 -35.52 -1.58
N PHE A 16 -11.48 -36.59 -0.87
CA PHE A 16 -10.10 -36.85 -0.44
C PHE A 16 -9.19 -37.18 -1.62
N LEU A 17 -9.62 -38.00 -2.57
CA LEU A 17 -8.84 -38.39 -3.76
C LEU A 17 -8.63 -37.24 -4.77
N VAL A 18 -9.63 -36.38 -4.94
CA VAL A 18 -9.51 -35.15 -5.76
C VAL A 18 -8.56 -34.16 -5.11
N PHE A 19 -8.48 -34.15 -3.80
CA PHE A 19 -7.61 -33.24 -3.05
C PHE A 19 -6.12 -33.61 -3.14
N PHE A 20 -5.77 -34.89 -3.16
CA PHE A 20 -4.37 -35.33 -3.33
C PHE A 20 -3.80 -34.95 -4.72
N SER A 21 -4.62 -35.02 -5.76
CA SER A 21 -4.22 -34.59 -7.11
C SER A 21 -4.04 -33.07 -7.23
N TYR A 22 -4.77 -32.28 -6.45
CA TYR A 22 -4.71 -30.81 -6.52
C TYR A 22 -3.56 -30.22 -5.68
N CYS A 23 -3.18 -30.83 -4.58
CA CYS A 23 -2.05 -30.39 -3.76
C CYS A 23 -0.69 -30.60 -4.42
N PHE A 24 -0.55 -31.62 -5.26
CA PHE A 24 0.72 -31.92 -5.96
C PHE A 24 0.94 -31.12 -7.25
N HIS A 25 -0.10 -30.52 -7.81
CA HIS A 25 0.01 -29.77 -9.09
C HIS A 25 0.26 -28.27 -8.91
N ILE A 26 0.24 -27.76 -7.67
CA ILE A 26 0.58 -26.35 -7.36
C ILE A 26 2.01 -26.22 -6.82
N LEU A 27 2.84 -27.17 -7.15
CA LEU A 27 4.24 -27.13 -6.78
C LEU A 27 5.06 -26.43 -7.87
N TYR A 28 5.61 -25.28 -7.45
CA TYR A 28 6.82 -24.70 -8.02
C TYR A 28 6.73 -24.09 -9.43
N GLN A 29 6.26 -22.89 -9.49
CA GLN A 29 6.84 -21.94 -10.44
C GLN A 29 7.13 -20.62 -9.71
N SER A 30 8.29 -20.12 -9.97
CA SER A 30 8.95 -18.92 -9.50
C SER A 30 8.07 -17.66 -9.59
N ILE A 31 7.17 -17.47 -8.60
CA ILE A 31 6.13 -16.42 -8.62
C ILE A 31 6.67 -15.08 -8.12
N LYS A 32 7.82 -15.07 -7.45
CA LYS A 32 8.33 -13.84 -6.81
C LYS A 32 8.84 -12.82 -7.83
N GLU A 33 9.36 -13.23 -8.96
CA GLU A 33 9.79 -12.32 -10.05
C GLU A 33 8.64 -12.00 -11.02
N GLU A 34 7.74 -12.95 -11.31
CA GLU A 34 6.59 -12.72 -12.19
C GLU A 34 5.50 -11.82 -11.60
N LEU A 35 5.29 -11.81 -10.28
CA LEU A 35 4.29 -10.96 -9.62
C LEU A 35 4.71 -9.47 -9.57
N MET A 36 6.00 -9.17 -9.58
CA MET A 36 6.47 -7.78 -9.60
C MET A 36 6.45 -7.16 -11.00
N ASP A 37 6.45 -7.98 -12.06
CA ASP A 37 6.41 -7.50 -13.45
C ASP A 37 5.00 -7.37 -14.05
N GLN A 38 3.95 -7.83 -13.34
CA GLN A 38 2.60 -7.88 -13.90
C GLN A 38 1.64 -6.77 -13.45
N PHE A 39 2.01 -5.89 -12.52
CA PHE A 39 1.09 -4.82 -12.18
C PHE A 39 1.37 -3.55 -12.99
N ASN A 40 0.32 -3.05 -13.58
CA ASN A 40 0.34 -1.79 -14.30
C ASN A 40 0.02 -0.64 -13.34
N VAL A 41 1.06 0.12 -12.94
CA VAL A 41 0.96 1.19 -11.94
C VAL A 41 -0.18 2.17 -12.22
N TYR A 42 -0.36 2.57 -13.46
CA TYR A 42 -1.41 3.52 -13.82
C TYR A 42 -2.80 2.89 -13.79
N LYS A 43 -2.93 1.64 -14.26
CA LYS A 43 -4.20 0.89 -14.22
C LYS A 43 -4.65 0.65 -12.78
N ASP A 44 -3.73 0.23 -11.94
CA ASP A 44 -4.01 -0.06 -10.54
C ASP A 44 -4.33 1.22 -9.76
N MET A 45 -3.61 2.31 -10.03
CA MET A 45 -3.93 3.63 -9.49
C MET A 45 -5.33 4.09 -9.93
N LYS A 46 -5.68 3.91 -11.21
CA LYS A 46 -7.03 4.19 -11.71
C LYS A 46 -8.12 3.45 -10.94
N ALA A 47 -7.91 2.15 -10.70
CA ALA A 47 -8.86 1.33 -9.95
C ALA A 47 -8.98 1.77 -8.49
N ARG A 48 -7.85 2.10 -7.83
CA ARG A 48 -7.81 2.56 -6.44
C ARG A 48 -8.44 3.93 -6.21
N THR A 49 -8.43 4.79 -7.20
CA THR A 49 -8.91 6.17 -7.11
C THR A 49 -10.19 6.43 -7.91
N ASN A 50 -10.82 5.38 -8.46
CA ASN A 50 -11.94 5.49 -9.40
C ASN A 50 -11.62 6.37 -10.62
N GLY A 51 -10.37 6.39 -11.04
CA GLY A 51 -9.91 7.19 -12.18
C GLY A 51 -9.61 8.66 -11.87
N GLU A 52 -9.80 9.12 -10.62
CA GLU A 52 -9.56 10.49 -10.19
C GLU A 52 -8.34 10.58 -9.28
N ILE A 53 -7.22 11.08 -9.79
CA ILE A 53 -5.99 11.25 -9.05
C ILE A 53 -5.82 12.70 -8.62
N TYR A 54 -6.26 13.01 -7.41
CA TYR A 54 -6.12 14.32 -6.79
C TYR A 54 -4.94 14.30 -5.83
N ILE A 55 -3.81 14.89 -6.27
CA ILE A 55 -2.55 14.87 -5.55
C ILE A 55 -2.45 16.10 -4.66
N GLY A 56 -2.58 15.92 -3.35
CA GLY A 56 -2.30 16.97 -2.37
C GLY A 56 -0.79 17.11 -2.16
N VAL A 57 -0.22 18.22 -2.63
CA VAL A 57 1.21 18.52 -2.45
C VAL A 57 1.37 19.36 -1.21
N VAL A 58 1.83 18.75 -0.13
CA VAL A 58 1.84 19.31 1.22
C VAL A 58 3.24 19.28 1.84
N GLY A 59 3.39 19.85 3.01
CA GLY A 59 4.67 19.89 3.73
C GLY A 59 5.08 21.29 4.15
N PRO A 60 6.29 21.46 4.70
CA PRO A 60 6.78 22.77 5.16
C PRO A 60 6.85 23.79 4.02
N VAL A 61 6.81 25.08 4.35
CA VAL A 61 7.03 26.14 3.37
C VAL A 61 8.44 26.05 2.75
N ARG A 62 8.59 26.47 1.50
CA ARG A 62 9.89 26.57 0.79
C ARG A 62 10.65 25.25 0.57
N THR A 63 9.98 24.12 0.61
CA THR A 63 10.58 22.81 0.32
C THR A 63 10.60 22.42 -1.15
N GLY A 64 10.00 23.23 -2.04
CA GLY A 64 9.93 22.94 -3.48
C GLY A 64 8.59 22.37 -3.94
N LYS A 65 7.49 22.51 -3.18
CA LYS A 65 6.14 22.03 -3.56
C LYS A 65 5.71 22.52 -4.94
N SER A 66 5.77 23.82 -5.17
CA SER A 66 5.37 24.40 -6.47
C SER A 66 6.32 24.01 -7.61
N THR A 67 7.60 23.75 -7.31
CA THR A 67 8.57 23.19 -8.28
C THR A 67 8.15 21.77 -8.68
N PHE A 68 7.81 20.92 -7.72
CA PHE A 68 7.28 19.59 -7.97
C PHE A 68 6.04 19.64 -8.86
N ILE A 69 5.05 20.46 -8.50
CA ILE A 69 3.81 20.61 -9.27
C ILE A 69 4.11 21.01 -10.72
N LYS A 70 4.96 22.04 -10.93
CA LYS A 70 5.34 22.48 -12.25
C LYS A 70 6.03 21.39 -13.07
N ARG A 71 6.95 20.66 -12.46
CA ARG A 71 7.67 19.56 -13.15
C ARG A 71 6.73 18.40 -13.46
N PHE A 72 5.87 18.00 -12.52
CA PHE A 72 4.88 16.95 -12.73
C PHE A 72 3.94 17.31 -13.88
N MET A 73 3.40 18.54 -13.90
CA MET A 73 2.53 19.02 -14.97
C MET A 73 3.24 18.98 -16.33
N ASN A 74 4.46 19.49 -16.41
CA ASN A 74 5.23 19.55 -17.65
C ASN A 74 5.61 18.17 -18.19
N LEU A 75 5.89 17.20 -17.33
CA LEU A 75 6.36 15.87 -17.73
C LEU A 75 5.23 14.88 -17.97
N MET A 76 4.16 14.96 -17.18
CA MET A 76 3.11 13.93 -17.15
C MET A 76 1.76 14.45 -17.65
N VAL A 77 1.36 15.67 -17.31
CA VAL A 77 0.01 16.13 -17.59
C VAL A 77 -0.07 16.81 -18.96
N LEU A 78 0.65 17.90 -19.17
CA LEU A 78 0.57 18.70 -20.40
C LEU A 78 0.85 17.90 -21.69
N PRO A 79 1.84 17.00 -21.75
CA PRO A 79 2.09 16.21 -22.96
C PRO A 79 0.98 15.21 -23.28
N ASN A 80 0.18 14.83 -22.30
CA ASN A 80 -0.88 13.83 -22.43
C ASN A 80 -2.29 14.41 -22.52
N ILE A 81 -2.44 15.74 -22.57
CA ILE A 81 -3.72 16.41 -22.88
C ILE A 81 -3.90 16.44 -24.41
N GLU A 82 -4.97 15.83 -24.90
CA GLU A 82 -5.26 15.78 -26.34
C GLU A 82 -5.76 17.12 -26.88
N ASP A 83 -6.63 17.83 -26.13
CA ASP A 83 -7.15 19.15 -26.53
C ASP A 83 -6.14 20.28 -26.33
N GLU A 84 -5.88 21.06 -27.38
CA GLU A 84 -4.89 22.14 -27.36
C GLU A 84 -5.33 23.31 -26.46
N ASN A 85 -6.62 23.63 -26.40
CA ASN A 85 -7.12 24.71 -25.55
C ASN A 85 -7.02 24.33 -24.07
N ASP A 86 -7.35 23.10 -23.74
CA ASP A 86 -7.20 22.57 -22.37
C ASP A 86 -5.72 22.54 -21.97
N ARG A 87 -4.84 22.18 -22.89
CA ARG A 87 -3.38 22.20 -22.65
C ARG A 87 -2.87 23.61 -22.39
N ASN A 88 -3.27 24.59 -23.20
CA ASN A 88 -2.87 25.98 -23.02
C ASN A 88 -3.40 26.54 -21.69
N ARG A 89 -4.67 26.30 -21.38
CA ARG A 89 -5.27 26.68 -20.10
C ARG A 89 -4.51 26.09 -18.92
N ALA A 90 -4.26 24.77 -18.93
CA ALA A 90 -3.51 24.10 -17.88
C ALA A 90 -2.07 24.62 -17.72
N ASN A 91 -1.44 25.02 -18.84
CA ASN A 91 -0.09 25.64 -18.80
C ASN A 91 -0.12 27.05 -18.17
N ASP A 92 -1.14 27.85 -18.45
CA ASP A 92 -1.29 29.20 -17.87
C ASP A 92 -1.59 29.15 -16.35
N GLU A 93 -2.18 28.06 -15.88
CA GLU A 93 -2.50 27.83 -14.47
C GLU A 93 -1.32 27.33 -13.62
N LEU A 94 -0.16 27.04 -14.24
CA LEU A 94 1.04 26.58 -13.54
C LEU A 94 1.50 27.55 -12.45
N PRO A 95 1.98 27.05 -11.32
CA PRO A 95 2.58 27.91 -10.30
C PRO A 95 3.77 28.66 -10.87
N GLN A 96 3.76 29.99 -10.69
CA GLN A 96 4.92 30.79 -11.03
C GLN A 96 6.00 30.54 -9.98
N SER A 97 7.18 30.09 -10.41
CA SER A 97 8.35 29.95 -9.55
C SER A 97 8.79 31.35 -9.11
N SER A 98 8.31 31.80 -7.97
CA SER A 98 8.79 33.05 -7.41
C SER A 98 10.14 32.81 -6.75
N SER A 99 11.19 33.34 -7.35
CA SER A 99 12.48 33.57 -6.66
C SER A 99 12.35 34.62 -5.53
N GLY A 100 11.15 35.16 -5.36
CA GLY A 100 10.84 36.18 -4.34
C GLY A 100 10.58 35.59 -2.95
N LYS A 101 11.01 36.35 -1.94
CA LYS A 101 10.91 35.97 -0.51
C LYS A 101 9.48 35.98 0.06
N THR A 102 8.48 36.47 -0.67
CA THR A 102 7.13 36.74 -0.16
C THR A 102 6.15 35.65 -0.58
N ILE A 103 5.53 35.00 0.38
CA ILE A 103 4.42 34.07 0.19
C ILE A 103 3.14 34.88 -0.02
N MET A 104 2.46 34.69 -1.17
CA MET A 104 1.40 35.61 -1.60
C MET A 104 -0.01 35.17 -1.27
N THR A 105 -0.29 33.85 -1.17
CA THR A 105 -1.63 33.30 -0.96
C THR A 105 -1.66 32.27 0.17
N THR A 106 -2.78 32.19 0.88
CA THR A 106 -3.00 31.19 1.95
C THR A 106 -3.96 30.10 1.54
N GLU A 107 -4.67 30.29 0.44
CA GLU A 107 -5.68 29.37 -0.08
C GLU A 107 -5.03 28.23 -0.90
N PRO A 108 -5.59 27.01 -0.82
CA PRO A 108 -5.21 25.94 -1.72
C PRO A 108 -5.44 26.35 -3.17
N LYS A 109 -4.46 26.10 -4.03
CA LYS A 109 -4.57 26.34 -5.46
C LYS A 109 -4.67 25.01 -6.19
N PHE A 110 -5.73 24.82 -6.93
CA PHE A 110 -5.90 23.67 -7.81
C PHE A 110 -5.15 23.88 -9.13
N VAL A 111 -4.41 22.88 -9.58
CA VAL A 111 -3.57 22.95 -10.79
C VAL A 111 -3.75 21.66 -11.60
N PRO A 112 -4.45 21.70 -12.72
CA PRO A 112 -5.29 22.81 -13.20
C PRO A 112 -6.54 23.02 -12.32
N ASN A 113 -7.26 24.12 -12.49
CA ASN A 113 -8.48 24.43 -11.73
C ASN A 113 -9.55 23.34 -11.88
N GLU A 114 -9.72 22.81 -13.08
CA GLU A 114 -10.53 21.63 -13.35
C GLU A 114 -9.62 20.44 -13.66
N ALA A 115 -10.01 19.26 -13.20
CA ALA A 115 -9.27 18.04 -13.48
C ALA A 115 -9.22 17.79 -14.99
N VAL A 116 -8.05 17.45 -15.50
CA VAL A 116 -7.86 17.14 -16.91
C VAL A 116 -7.71 15.65 -17.12
N SER A 117 -8.35 15.15 -18.17
CA SER A 117 -8.14 13.78 -18.62
C SER A 117 -6.83 13.69 -19.36
N ILE A 118 -5.99 12.77 -18.92
CA ILE A 118 -4.74 12.42 -19.60
C ILE A 118 -4.81 10.97 -20.05
N LYS A 119 -4.12 10.67 -21.15
CA LYS A 119 -3.96 9.31 -21.64
C LYS A 119 -2.50 8.92 -21.55
N THR A 120 -2.22 7.89 -20.78
CA THR A 120 -0.83 7.39 -20.65
C THR A 120 -0.37 6.71 -21.95
N GLU A 121 0.93 6.50 -22.09
CA GLU A 121 1.50 5.74 -23.22
C GLU A 121 0.91 4.33 -23.36
N GLU A 122 0.41 3.77 -22.25
CA GLU A 122 -0.27 2.46 -22.19
C GLU A 122 -1.78 2.54 -22.51
N GLY A 123 -2.28 3.71 -22.87
CA GLY A 123 -3.69 3.93 -23.25
C GLY A 123 -4.66 4.03 -22.08
N ILE A 124 -4.17 4.20 -20.85
CA ILE A 124 -5.01 4.34 -19.65
C ILE A 124 -5.41 5.81 -19.50
N GLU A 125 -6.69 6.06 -19.40
CA GLU A 125 -7.23 7.39 -19.13
C GLU A 125 -7.36 7.65 -17.63
N LEU A 126 -6.86 8.80 -17.18
CA LEU A 126 -6.86 9.24 -15.79
C LEU A 126 -7.25 10.72 -15.73
N ASN A 127 -8.08 11.09 -14.76
CA ASN A 127 -8.34 12.48 -14.44
C ASN A 127 -7.34 12.92 -13.36
N VAL A 128 -6.48 13.86 -13.70
CA VAL A 128 -5.38 14.30 -12.81
C VAL A 128 -5.59 15.77 -12.41
N ARG A 129 -5.37 16.03 -11.14
CA ARG A 129 -5.38 17.35 -10.56
C ARG A 129 -4.40 17.43 -9.40
N LEU A 130 -3.54 18.41 -9.39
CA LEU A 130 -2.65 18.68 -8.27
C LEU A 130 -3.22 19.83 -7.44
N ILE A 131 -2.92 19.80 -6.15
CA ILE A 131 -3.40 20.82 -5.23
C ILE A 131 -2.20 21.37 -4.48
N ASP A 132 -1.87 22.63 -4.78
CA ASP A 132 -0.82 23.37 -4.11
C ASP A 132 -1.34 24.02 -2.84
N CYS A 133 -0.53 24.04 -1.81
CA CYS A 133 -0.79 24.79 -0.58
C CYS A 133 0.45 25.52 -0.11
N VAL A 134 0.28 26.50 0.76
CA VAL A 134 1.39 27.20 1.36
C VAL A 134 2.31 26.25 2.14
N GLY A 135 1.71 25.38 2.94
CA GLY A 135 2.40 24.51 3.86
C GLY A 135 2.49 25.09 5.27
N TYR A 136 2.98 24.28 6.19
CA TYR A 136 3.22 24.72 7.57
C TYR A 136 4.44 25.63 7.63
N MET A 137 4.32 26.68 8.46
CA MET A 137 5.41 27.65 8.65
C MET A 137 6.60 27.00 9.34
N VAL A 138 7.77 27.49 9.00
CA VAL A 138 9.07 27.04 9.49
C VAL A 138 9.81 28.21 10.08
N GLU A 139 10.52 28.01 11.16
CA GLU A 139 11.37 29.05 11.75
C GLU A 139 12.42 29.53 10.73
N GLY A 140 12.58 30.85 10.62
CA GLY A 140 13.45 31.46 9.61
C GLY A 140 12.80 31.69 8.24
N ALA A 141 11.57 31.20 7.99
CA ALA A 141 10.83 31.56 6.79
C ALA A 141 10.34 33.02 6.87
N THR A 142 10.48 33.74 5.78
CA THR A 142 10.06 35.14 5.65
C THR A 142 8.76 35.28 4.86
N GLY A 143 8.05 36.41 5.04
CA GLY A 143 6.83 36.74 4.29
C GLY A 143 5.52 36.54 5.05
N HIS A 144 5.59 36.07 6.29
CA HIS A 144 4.46 36.01 7.21
C HIS A 144 4.37 37.21 8.17
N MET A 145 5.41 38.06 8.20
CA MET A 145 5.47 39.26 9.03
C MET A 145 5.31 40.50 8.16
N GLU A 146 4.68 41.53 8.72
CA GLU A 146 4.58 42.88 8.18
C GLU A 146 5.09 43.84 9.26
N GLY A 147 6.37 44.23 9.14
CA GLY A 147 7.10 44.88 10.22
C GLY A 147 7.41 43.93 11.37
N GLU A 148 6.99 44.30 12.58
CA GLU A 148 7.15 43.47 13.80
C GLU A 148 5.93 42.60 14.11
N GLU A 149 4.81 42.79 13.40
CA GLU A 149 3.56 42.06 13.62
C GLU A 149 3.36 40.97 12.55
N GLU A 150 2.61 39.95 12.92
CA GLU A 150 2.22 38.90 11.97
C GLU A 150 1.16 39.45 11.00
N ARG A 151 1.38 39.20 9.70
CA ARG A 151 0.47 39.62 8.64
C ARG A 151 -0.92 38.97 8.81
N LEU A 152 -1.95 39.79 8.82
CA LEU A 152 -3.34 39.32 8.80
C LEU A 152 -3.82 39.11 7.36
N VAL A 153 -4.62 38.09 7.16
CA VAL A 153 -5.14 37.72 5.83
C VAL A 153 -6.61 37.34 5.90
N LYS A 154 -7.35 37.69 4.85
CA LYS A 154 -8.71 37.19 4.61
C LYS A 154 -8.65 35.79 4.03
N THR A 155 -9.56 34.94 4.45
CA THR A 155 -9.73 33.59 3.91
C THR A 155 -11.20 33.32 3.64
N PRO A 156 -11.56 32.39 2.76
CA PRO A 156 -12.97 32.02 2.51
C PRO A 156 -13.64 31.36 3.72
N TRP A 157 -12.90 31.01 4.75
CA TRP A 157 -13.40 30.23 5.88
C TRP A 157 -13.83 31.10 7.08
N PHE A 158 -13.46 32.38 7.05
CA PHE A 158 -13.77 33.32 8.16
C PHE A 158 -14.17 34.69 7.59
N ASP A 159 -15.17 35.31 8.21
CA ASP A 159 -15.60 36.66 7.86
C ASP A 159 -14.67 37.77 8.42
N TYR A 160 -13.64 37.39 9.17
CA TYR A 160 -12.64 38.28 9.75
C TYR A 160 -11.23 37.84 9.35
N GLU A 161 -10.29 38.75 9.44
CA GLU A 161 -8.88 38.51 9.16
C GLU A 161 -8.25 37.66 10.26
N ILE A 162 -7.41 36.69 9.86
CA ILE A 162 -6.68 35.80 10.78
C ILE A 162 -5.18 35.87 10.49
N PRO A 163 -4.32 35.49 11.46
CA PRO A 163 -2.89 35.43 11.27
C PRO A 163 -2.53 34.52 10.10
N PHE A 164 -1.53 34.90 9.29
CA PHE A 164 -1.08 34.19 8.10
C PHE A 164 -0.70 32.74 8.41
N THR A 165 0.03 32.49 9.50
CA THR A 165 0.43 31.13 9.90
C THR A 165 -0.77 30.24 10.16
N LYS A 166 -1.81 30.78 10.80
CA LYS A 166 -3.06 30.08 11.06
C LYS A 166 -3.82 29.78 9.75
N ALA A 167 -3.88 30.74 8.85
CA ALA A 167 -4.51 30.56 7.55
C ALA A 167 -3.78 29.48 6.71
N ALA A 168 -2.45 29.52 6.67
CA ALA A 168 -1.62 28.52 6.00
C ALA A 168 -1.82 27.10 6.54
N ALA A 169 -1.88 26.99 7.88
CA ALA A 169 -2.13 25.69 8.53
C ALA A 169 -3.53 25.14 8.20
N ILE A 170 -4.57 25.99 8.24
CA ILE A 170 -5.94 25.59 7.88
C ILE A 170 -6.02 25.18 6.41
N GLY A 171 -5.44 25.97 5.50
CA GLY A 171 -5.39 25.65 4.07
C GLY A 171 -4.70 24.31 3.81
N THR A 172 -3.54 24.08 4.41
CA THR A 172 -2.81 22.81 4.32
C THR A 172 -3.64 21.64 4.84
N LYS A 173 -4.27 21.81 6.01
CA LYS A 173 -5.16 20.80 6.59
C LYS A 173 -6.34 20.47 5.65
N LYS A 174 -6.97 21.47 5.03
CA LYS A 174 -8.06 21.25 4.07
C LYS A 174 -7.62 20.45 2.82
N VAL A 175 -6.42 20.73 2.30
CA VAL A 175 -5.85 19.91 1.21
C VAL A 175 -5.75 18.45 1.64
N ILE A 176 -5.22 18.21 2.84
CA ILE A 176 -5.07 16.86 3.37
C ILE A 176 -6.42 16.19 3.60
N THR A 177 -7.40 16.90 4.20
CA THR A 177 -8.67 16.27 4.62
C THR A 177 -9.71 16.16 3.52
N GLU A 178 -9.90 17.22 2.73
CA GLU A 178 -11.08 17.40 1.89
C GLU A 178 -10.79 17.23 0.39
N HIS A 179 -9.59 17.61 -0.07
CA HIS A 179 -9.36 17.83 -1.49
C HIS A 179 -8.49 16.79 -2.18
N SER A 180 -7.70 16.00 -1.46
CA SER A 180 -6.76 15.04 -2.05
C SER A 180 -7.21 13.60 -1.88
N THR A 181 -6.97 12.76 -2.88
CA THR A 181 -7.09 11.29 -2.79
C THR A 181 -5.78 10.68 -2.29
N ILE A 182 -4.66 11.26 -2.68
CA ILE A 182 -3.30 10.85 -2.28
C ILE A 182 -2.48 12.06 -1.85
N GLY A 183 -1.46 11.83 -1.02
CA GLY A 183 -0.56 12.84 -0.53
C GLY A 183 0.85 12.72 -1.10
N VAL A 184 1.46 13.86 -1.41
CA VAL A 184 2.90 13.99 -1.66
C VAL A 184 3.45 15.01 -0.69
N VAL A 185 4.20 14.55 0.31
CA VAL A 185 4.85 15.42 1.28
C VAL A 185 6.20 15.84 0.72
N VAL A 186 6.42 17.12 0.53
CA VAL A 186 7.70 17.63 0.07
C VAL A 186 8.45 18.25 1.25
N THR A 187 9.60 17.68 1.57
CA THR A 187 10.55 18.21 2.57
C THR A 187 11.90 18.50 1.95
N CYS A 188 12.85 19.00 2.71
CA CYS A 188 14.16 19.43 2.23
C CYS A 188 15.25 19.09 3.25
N ASP A 189 16.44 18.76 2.74
CA ASP A 189 17.64 18.54 3.55
C ASP A 189 18.40 19.82 3.90
N GLY A 190 17.84 20.99 3.56
CA GLY A 190 18.49 22.28 3.75
C GLY A 190 19.51 22.66 2.68
N SER A 191 19.72 21.83 1.66
CA SER A 191 20.64 22.10 0.55
C SER A 191 20.14 23.21 -0.39
N PHE A 192 18.84 23.52 -0.34
CA PHE A 192 18.22 24.62 -1.07
C PHE A 192 17.86 25.77 -0.15
N GLY A 193 18.49 26.90 -0.30
CA GLY A 193 18.16 28.12 0.42
C GLY A 193 18.87 28.28 1.77
N GLU A 194 18.31 29.13 2.62
CA GLU A 194 18.97 29.61 3.85
C GLU A 194 18.44 28.93 5.13
N ILE A 195 17.46 28.02 5.02
CA ILE A 195 16.82 27.37 6.17
C ILE A 195 17.49 26.01 6.41
N ALA A 196 17.97 25.79 7.63
CA ALA A 196 18.63 24.54 8.00
C ALA A 196 17.64 23.36 8.08
N ALA A 197 18.10 22.15 7.77
CA ALA A 197 17.30 20.92 7.76
C ALA A 197 16.42 20.71 9.01
N LYS A 198 16.99 20.96 10.19
CA LYS A 198 16.27 20.80 11.49
C LYS A 198 15.06 21.70 11.64
N GLN A 199 15.04 22.85 10.98
CA GLN A 199 13.92 23.80 11.11
C GLN A 199 12.67 23.30 10.35
N TYR A 200 12.82 22.37 9.40
CA TYR A 200 11.71 21.76 8.69
C TYR A 200 11.01 20.64 9.49
N GLU A 201 11.71 19.99 10.43
CA GLU A 201 11.21 18.81 11.13
C GLU A 201 9.86 18.98 11.82
N PRO A 202 9.59 20.04 12.60
CA PRO A 202 8.30 20.18 13.28
C PRO A 202 7.12 20.29 12.33
N ALA A 203 7.28 21.03 11.23
CA ALA A 203 6.26 21.21 10.21
C ALA A 203 6.07 19.95 9.34
N GLU A 204 7.13 19.19 9.10
CA GLU A 204 7.13 17.90 8.44
C GLU A 204 6.38 16.87 9.28
N GLU A 205 6.70 16.76 10.58
CA GLU A 205 6.04 15.84 11.51
C GLU A 205 4.53 16.11 11.63
N GLU A 206 4.13 17.37 11.72
CA GLU A 206 2.73 17.75 11.79
C GLU A 206 1.97 17.36 10.51
N THR A 207 2.59 17.57 9.34
CA THR A 207 2.02 17.16 8.05
C THR A 207 1.79 15.66 7.99
N ILE A 208 2.82 14.87 8.34
CA ILE A 208 2.79 13.42 8.30
C ILE A 208 1.79 12.85 9.31
N LYS A 209 1.75 13.40 10.52
CA LYS A 209 0.79 13.02 11.56
C LYS A 209 -0.66 13.17 11.08
N GLN A 210 -0.98 14.25 10.38
CA GLN A 210 -2.33 14.47 9.86
C GLN A 210 -2.69 13.48 8.74
N LEU A 211 -1.77 13.21 7.81
CA LEU A 211 -1.99 12.22 6.75
C LEU A 211 -2.22 10.81 7.32
N LYS A 212 -1.40 10.41 8.29
CA LYS A 212 -1.55 9.12 9.00
C LYS A 212 -2.87 9.00 9.75
N ALA A 213 -3.29 10.05 10.45
CA ALA A 213 -4.55 10.06 11.19
C ALA A 213 -5.77 9.82 10.27
N LEU A 214 -5.67 10.22 9.01
CA LEU A 214 -6.71 10.02 8.00
C LEU A 214 -6.54 8.73 7.18
N LYS A 215 -5.46 7.97 7.43
CA LYS A 215 -5.10 6.77 6.66
C LYS A 215 -5.03 7.03 5.15
N LYS A 216 -4.62 8.23 4.75
CA LYS A 216 -4.41 8.56 3.33
C LYS A 216 -3.08 8.01 2.86
N PRO A 217 -3.02 7.37 1.69
CA PRO A 217 -1.76 6.95 1.09
C PRO A 217 -0.92 8.17 0.72
N PHE A 218 0.35 8.18 1.09
CA PHE A 218 1.27 9.27 0.79
C PHE A 218 2.71 8.80 0.75
N VAL A 219 3.56 9.57 0.10
CA VAL A 219 5.01 9.41 0.12
C VAL A 219 5.68 10.72 0.52
N VAL A 220 6.92 10.64 0.98
CA VAL A 220 7.73 11.79 1.31
C VAL A 220 8.81 11.98 0.25
N LEU A 221 8.87 13.15 -0.35
CA LEU A 221 9.94 13.56 -1.26
C LEU A 221 10.94 14.40 -0.49
N LEU A 222 12.16 13.92 -0.36
CA LEU A 222 13.28 14.65 0.22
C LEU A 222 13.98 15.43 -0.91
N ASN A 223 13.62 16.71 -1.05
CA ASN A 223 14.23 17.57 -2.06
C ASN A 223 15.67 17.91 -1.69
N THR A 224 16.62 17.58 -2.55
CA THR A 224 18.05 17.70 -2.31
C THR A 224 18.83 17.95 -3.62
N ILE A 225 19.93 18.68 -3.55
CA ILE A 225 20.84 18.85 -4.70
C ILE A 225 21.74 17.62 -4.92
N HIS A 226 21.83 16.72 -3.89
CA HIS A 226 22.72 15.56 -3.93
C HIS A 226 21.97 14.23 -3.69
N PRO A 227 20.97 13.84 -4.53
CA PRO A 227 20.06 12.71 -4.26
C PRO A 227 20.78 11.35 -4.16
N TYR A 228 21.97 11.23 -4.72
CA TYR A 228 22.72 9.97 -4.77
C TYR A 228 23.84 9.88 -3.73
N SER A 229 24.06 10.92 -2.91
CA SER A 229 25.08 10.90 -1.86
C SER A 229 24.74 9.92 -0.74
N GLU A 230 25.73 9.30 -0.13
CA GLU A 230 25.50 8.38 1.00
C GLU A 230 24.86 9.07 2.21
N SER A 231 25.24 10.33 2.47
CA SER A 231 24.61 11.12 3.54
C SER A 231 23.12 11.36 3.30
N THR A 232 22.71 11.60 2.06
CA THR A 232 21.30 11.78 1.71
C THR A 232 20.53 10.46 1.80
N LYS A 233 21.11 9.36 1.37
CA LYS A 233 20.52 8.03 1.48
C LYS A 233 20.31 7.64 2.95
N GLN A 234 21.29 7.92 3.80
CA GLN A 234 21.20 7.67 5.24
C GLN A 234 20.09 8.54 5.85
N LEU A 235 20.04 9.83 5.56
CA LEU A 235 18.98 10.73 6.03
C LEU A 235 17.59 10.26 5.55
N ALA A 236 17.47 9.81 4.30
CA ALA A 236 16.22 9.26 3.78
C ALA A 236 15.80 7.99 4.55
N ALA A 237 16.74 7.07 4.82
CA ALA A 237 16.49 5.86 5.58
C ALA A 237 16.07 6.16 7.04
N GLU A 238 16.74 7.10 7.73
CA GLU A 238 16.37 7.55 9.08
C GLU A 238 14.95 8.13 9.11
N LYS A 239 14.58 8.93 8.10
CA LYS A 239 13.22 9.48 7.97
C LYS A 239 12.20 8.40 7.62
N GLU A 240 12.55 7.44 6.77
CA GLU A 240 11.70 6.31 6.40
C GLU A 240 11.38 5.44 7.63
N GLU A 241 12.39 5.14 8.47
CA GLU A 241 12.20 4.46 9.74
C GLU A 241 11.34 5.27 10.72
N LYS A 242 11.63 6.58 10.87
CA LYS A 242 10.88 7.47 11.76
C LYS A 242 9.41 7.61 11.35
N TYR A 243 9.16 7.75 10.06
CA TYR A 243 7.82 8.02 9.54
C TYR A 243 7.09 6.77 9.06
N GLN A 244 7.72 5.60 9.07
CA GLN A 244 7.10 4.35 8.62
C GLN A 244 6.37 4.54 7.27
N THR A 245 7.01 5.23 6.35
CA THR A 245 6.53 5.51 4.99
C THR A 245 7.69 5.73 4.05
N LYS A 246 7.49 5.54 2.76
CA LYS A 246 8.55 5.68 1.76
C LYS A 246 9.07 7.11 1.67
N VAL A 247 10.39 7.28 1.71
CA VAL A 247 11.09 8.56 1.54
C VAL A 247 11.96 8.49 0.30
N LEU A 248 11.68 9.33 -0.68
CA LEU A 248 12.36 9.37 -1.97
C LEU A 248 13.25 10.61 -2.05
N PRO A 249 14.60 10.47 -1.97
CA PRO A 249 15.50 11.58 -2.18
C PRO A 249 15.58 11.90 -3.68
N MET A 250 15.35 13.15 -4.05
CA MET A 250 15.43 13.59 -5.44
C MET A 250 15.69 15.09 -5.59
N ASN A 251 16.21 15.48 -6.73
CA ASN A 251 16.28 16.88 -7.13
C ASN A 251 15.03 17.23 -7.94
N LEU A 252 14.09 17.96 -7.35
CA LEU A 252 12.82 18.27 -7.99
C LEU A 252 12.95 19.15 -9.25
N GLU A 253 14.01 19.96 -9.36
CA GLU A 253 14.25 20.75 -10.57
C GLU A 253 14.70 19.89 -11.75
N GLN A 254 15.38 18.77 -11.46
CA GLN A 254 15.91 17.83 -12.45
C GLN A 254 15.04 16.57 -12.61
N MET A 255 13.87 16.53 -11.99
CA MET A 255 12.95 15.40 -12.02
C MET A 255 12.60 14.98 -13.45
N LYS A 256 12.56 13.67 -13.71
CA LYS A 256 12.26 13.03 -14.99
C LYS A 256 10.95 12.24 -14.93
N LYS A 257 10.51 11.70 -16.07
CA LYS A 257 9.29 10.83 -16.13
C LYS A 257 9.43 9.58 -15.27
N GLU A 258 10.61 8.98 -15.24
CA GLU A 258 10.91 7.78 -14.45
C GLU A 258 10.75 8.05 -12.95
N ASP A 259 11.14 9.24 -12.49
CA ASP A 259 10.96 9.65 -11.10
C ASP A 259 9.47 9.78 -10.73
N ILE A 260 8.65 10.30 -11.67
CA ILE A 260 7.19 10.36 -11.48
C ILE A 260 6.60 8.96 -11.37
N TYR A 261 7.04 8.04 -12.22
CA TYR A 261 6.62 6.64 -12.15
C TYR A 261 6.93 6.03 -10.79
N GLU A 262 8.15 6.23 -10.28
CA GLU A 262 8.56 5.75 -8.95
C GLU A 262 7.74 6.40 -7.81
N ILE A 263 7.41 7.69 -7.92
CA ILE A 263 6.54 8.36 -6.96
C ILE A 263 5.14 7.71 -6.94
N ILE A 264 4.51 7.54 -8.11
CA ILE A 264 3.17 6.95 -8.21
C ILE A 264 3.18 5.49 -7.74
N LYS A 265 4.20 4.72 -8.10
CA LYS A 265 4.41 3.34 -7.64
C LYS A 265 4.55 3.29 -6.12
N SER A 266 5.35 4.17 -5.54
CA SER A 266 5.54 4.25 -4.09
C SER A 266 4.25 4.65 -3.37
N VAL A 267 3.48 5.59 -3.92
CA VAL A 267 2.15 5.92 -3.37
C VAL A 267 1.21 4.73 -3.42
N LEU A 268 1.22 3.96 -4.52
CA LEU A 268 0.37 2.78 -4.68
C LEU A 268 0.67 1.72 -3.61
N MET A 269 1.93 1.58 -3.23
CA MET A 269 2.36 0.68 -2.14
C MET A 269 1.87 1.12 -0.76
N GLU A 270 1.60 2.40 -0.55
CA GLU A 270 1.06 2.94 0.70
C GLU A 270 -0.49 2.85 0.80
N PHE A 271 -1.17 2.34 -0.24
CA PHE A 271 -2.60 2.09 -0.13
C PHE A 271 -2.91 0.98 0.89
N PRO A 272 -4.03 1.12 1.63
CA PRO A 272 -4.41 0.11 2.61
C PRO A 272 -4.78 -1.22 1.96
N ILE A 273 -4.51 -2.31 2.65
CA ILE A 273 -5.03 -3.62 2.31
C ILE A 273 -6.53 -3.64 2.59
N SER A 274 -7.32 -4.09 1.63
CA SER A 274 -8.78 -4.20 1.79
C SER A 274 -9.19 -5.55 2.36
N SER A 275 -8.48 -6.62 2.00
CA SER A 275 -8.75 -7.96 2.54
C SER A 275 -7.53 -8.86 2.43
N ILE A 276 -7.37 -9.73 3.43
CA ILE A 276 -6.36 -10.78 3.43
C ILE A 276 -7.08 -12.12 3.48
N GLY A 277 -6.85 -12.95 2.48
CA GLY A 277 -7.31 -14.33 2.44
C GLY A 277 -6.19 -15.28 2.88
N PHE A 278 -6.54 -16.32 3.64
CA PHE A 278 -5.59 -17.36 4.04
C PHE A 278 -6.01 -18.70 3.46
N TYR A 279 -5.13 -19.33 2.71
CA TYR A 279 -5.27 -20.72 2.33
C TYR A 279 -4.54 -21.59 3.34
N VAL A 280 -5.32 -22.35 4.12
CA VAL A 280 -4.82 -23.33 5.08
C VAL A 280 -5.15 -24.74 4.57
N PRO A 281 -4.41 -25.79 4.99
CA PRO A 281 -4.74 -27.17 4.62
C PRO A 281 -6.16 -27.54 5.05
N ARG A 282 -6.99 -28.04 4.14
CA ARG A 282 -8.42 -28.30 4.39
C ARG A 282 -8.72 -29.22 5.57
N TRP A 283 -7.84 -30.18 5.84
CA TRP A 283 -8.01 -31.08 6.97
C TRP A 283 -8.05 -30.35 8.32
N THR A 284 -7.42 -29.15 8.41
CA THR A 284 -7.45 -28.33 9.63
C THR A 284 -8.87 -27.84 9.98
N GLU A 285 -9.79 -27.82 9.02
CA GLU A 285 -11.20 -27.49 9.26
C GLU A 285 -11.88 -28.53 10.16
N MET A 286 -11.42 -29.80 10.09
CA MET A 286 -11.94 -30.90 10.88
C MET A 286 -11.48 -30.89 12.34
N LEU A 287 -10.42 -30.14 12.65
CA LEU A 287 -9.93 -29.99 14.02
C LEU A 287 -10.98 -29.33 14.92
N LYS A 288 -11.01 -29.75 16.18
CA LYS A 288 -11.86 -29.13 17.21
C LYS A 288 -11.50 -27.65 17.37
N LYS A 289 -12.46 -26.86 17.84
CA LYS A 289 -12.26 -25.38 17.98
C LYS A 289 -11.13 -25.01 18.94
N ASP A 290 -10.89 -25.84 19.94
CA ASP A 290 -9.90 -25.68 20.99
C ASP A 290 -8.56 -26.40 20.69
N HIS A 291 -8.43 -26.99 19.50
CA HIS A 291 -7.19 -27.66 19.11
C HIS A 291 -6.03 -26.68 19.00
N PRO A 292 -4.85 -26.95 19.60
CA PRO A 292 -3.72 -26.00 19.62
C PRO A 292 -3.31 -25.48 18.24
N LEU A 293 -3.15 -26.36 17.25
CA LEU A 293 -2.83 -25.99 15.87
C LEU A 293 -3.88 -25.02 15.29
N LYS A 294 -5.17 -25.26 15.53
CA LYS A 294 -6.23 -24.38 15.03
C LYS A 294 -6.20 -23.00 15.69
N MET A 295 -5.89 -22.99 16.99
CA MET A 295 -5.73 -21.73 17.74
C MET A 295 -4.52 -20.94 17.24
N GLU A 296 -3.42 -21.63 16.93
CA GLU A 296 -2.23 -20.99 16.36
C GLU A 296 -2.47 -20.41 14.96
N LEU A 297 -3.18 -21.14 14.07
CA LEU A 297 -3.59 -20.61 12.76
C LEU A 297 -4.43 -19.34 12.90
N LEU A 298 -5.36 -19.30 13.85
CA LEU A 298 -6.16 -18.10 14.11
C LEU A 298 -5.33 -16.96 14.70
N GLN A 299 -4.36 -17.28 15.57
CA GLN A 299 -3.45 -16.28 16.12
C GLN A 299 -2.56 -15.69 15.03
N MET A 300 -1.97 -16.52 14.18
CA MET A 300 -1.18 -16.09 13.03
C MET A 300 -1.98 -15.16 12.12
N ALA A 301 -3.24 -15.52 11.80
CA ALA A 301 -4.09 -14.67 10.97
C ALA A 301 -4.36 -13.30 11.62
N ARG A 302 -4.57 -13.26 12.94
CA ARG A 302 -4.74 -12.01 13.69
C ARG A 302 -3.47 -11.16 13.67
N ASP A 303 -2.32 -11.77 13.89
CA ASP A 303 -1.03 -11.11 13.87
C ASP A 303 -0.80 -10.45 12.50
N VAL A 304 -0.97 -11.20 11.41
CA VAL A 304 -0.83 -10.69 10.04
C VAL A 304 -1.79 -9.52 9.77
N ILE A 305 -3.07 -9.64 10.11
CA ILE A 305 -4.06 -8.57 9.90
C ILE A 305 -3.74 -7.31 10.73
N THR A 306 -3.13 -7.47 11.89
CA THR A 306 -2.79 -6.36 12.77
C THR A 306 -1.52 -5.65 12.32
N GLU A 307 -0.51 -6.40 11.89
CA GLU A 307 0.79 -5.89 11.50
C GLU A 307 0.82 -5.37 10.05
N LYS A 308 0.13 -6.07 9.14
CA LYS A 308 0.12 -5.74 7.70
C LYS A 308 -1.08 -4.86 7.36
N THR A 309 -0.86 -3.57 7.27
CA THR A 309 -1.92 -2.57 7.04
C THR A 309 -1.90 -1.97 5.64
N THR A 310 -0.71 -1.87 5.03
CA THR A 310 -0.50 -1.33 3.68
C THR A 310 0.01 -2.38 2.72
N MET A 311 -0.12 -2.11 1.43
CA MET A 311 0.40 -3.02 0.39
C MET A 311 1.92 -3.21 0.51
N ARG A 312 2.65 -2.21 0.99
CA ARG A 312 4.09 -2.31 1.27
C ARG A 312 4.39 -3.37 2.32
N ASP A 313 3.63 -3.37 3.42
CA ASP A 313 3.89 -4.25 4.56
C ASP A 313 3.86 -5.74 4.18
N ILE A 314 3.14 -6.10 3.10
CA ILE A 314 3.04 -7.49 2.62
C ILE A 314 4.38 -8.05 2.12
N TYR A 315 5.25 -7.17 1.61
CA TYR A 315 6.55 -7.57 1.08
C TYR A 315 7.64 -7.61 2.16
N GLU A 316 7.35 -7.12 3.37
CA GLU A 316 8.25 -7.21 4.51
C GLU A 316 8.17 -8.62 5.12
N GLU A 317 9.34 -9.18 5.46
CA GLU A 317 9.42 -10.50 6.08
C GLU A 317 8.78 -10.49 7.46
N GLN A 318 8.12 -11.58 7.80
CA GLN A 318 7.54 -11.78 9.12
C GLN A 318 8.52 -12.59 9.97
N GLU A 319 9.02 -12.00 11.04
CA GLU A 319 10.02 -12.65 11.93
C GLU A 319 9.40 -13.62 12.95
N LYS A 320 8.07 -13.73 13.01
CA LYS A 320 7.38 -14.50 14.04
C LYS A 320 7.40 -15.99 13.73
N GLU A 321 7.95 -16.77 14.65
CA GLU A 321 7.96 -18.23 14.59
C GLU A 321 6.68 -18.82 15.23
N TYR A 322 6.21 -19.93 14.68
CA TYR A 322 5.03 -20.67 15.12
C TYR A 322 5.40 -22.15 15.25
N GLU A 323 4.75 -22.87 16.18
CA GLU A 323 5.07 -24.27 16.46
C GLU A 323 4.59 -25.20 15.34
N TYR A 324 3.35 -24.98 14.86
CA TYR A 324 2.71 -25.86 13.87
C TYR A 324 2.89 -25.37 12.44
N ILE A 325 3.16 -24.08 12.23
CA ILE A 325 3.25 -23.44 10.93
C ILE A 325 4.71 -23.42 10.48
N THR A 326 4.99 -24.11 9.40
CA THR A 326 6.35 -24.22 8.83
C THR A 326 6.66 -23.15 7.78
N GLY A 327 5.66 -22.39 7.38
CA GLY A 327 5.89 -21.26 6.46
C GLY A 327 4.62 -20.59 5.99
N GLN A 328 4.81 -19.37 5.52
CA GLN A 328 3.79 -18.55 4.89
C GLN A 328 4.30 -18.16 3.50
N LYS A 329 3.47 -18.28 2.50
CA LYS A 329 3.81 -17.90 1.13
C LYS A 329 2.77 -16.94 0.60
N LEU A 330 3.22 -15.81 0.07
CA LEU A 330 2.39 -14.89 -0.68
C LEU A 330 1.96 -15.58 -1.99
N GLU A 331 0.66 -15.81 -2.14
CA GLU A 331 0.07 -16.50 -3.31
C GLU A 331 -0.31 -15.51 -4.40
N SER A 332 -0.99 -14.43 -4.02
CA SER A 332 -1.38 -13.38 -4.95
C SER A 332 -1.54 -12.03 -4.26
N VAL A 333 -1.26 -10.97 -5.01
CA VAL A 333 -1.47 -9.58 -4.62
C VAL A 333 -2.20 -8.88 -5.75
N ALA A 334 -3.39 -8.37 -5.46
CA ALA A 334 -4.17 -7.56 -6.39
C ALA A 334 -4.06 -6.09 -5.99
N MET A 335 -3.14 -5.36 -6.62
CA MET A 335 -2.86 -3.95 -6.31
C MET A 335 -4.07 -3.06 -6.59
N ASP A 336 -4.83 -3.35 -7.63
CA ASP A 336 -6.05 -2.64 -8.05
C ASP A 336 -7.15 -2.65 -6.99
N SER A 337 -7.31 -3.75 -6.27
CA SER A 337 -8.37 -3.96 -5.28
C SER A 337 -7.87 -4.05 -3.85
N GLY A 338 -6.55 -4.12 -3.62
CA GLY A 338 -5.94 -4.28 -2.31
C GLY A 338 -6.21 -5.64 -1.67
N LYS A 339 -6.43 -6.66 -2.47
CA LYS A 339 -6.64 -8.02 -1.98
C LYS A 339 -5.33 -8.77 -1.97
N VAL A 340 -5.10 -9.47 -0.88
CA VAL A 340 -3.91 -10.29 -0.66
C VAL A 340 -4.32 -11.70 -0.31
N VAL A 341 -3.61 -12.69 -0.82
CA VAL A 341 -3.82 -14.11 -0.49
C VAL A 341 -2.50 -14.72 -0.02
N ILE A 342 -2.55 -15.35 1.15
CA ILE A 342 -1.40 -15.99 1.78
C ILE A 342 -1.70 -17.48 1.94
N THR A 343 -0.82 -18.33 1.44
CA THR A 343 -0.88 -19.77 1.65
C THR A 343 -0.04 -20.13 2.86
N VAL A 344 -0.67 -20.81 3.81
CA VAL A 344 -0.05 -21.24 5.07
C VAL A 344 0.32 -22.71 4.99
N LYS A 345 1.56 -23.03 5.31
CA LYS A 345 2.05 -24.40 5.36
C LYS A 345 2.08 -24.87 6.81
N VAL A 346 1.48 -26.01 7.07
CA VAL A 346 1.52 -26.71 8.34
C VAL A 346 2.46 -27.91 8.20
N GLY A 347 3.20 -28.26 9.25
CA GLY A 347 4.11 -29.41 9.19
C GLY A 347 3.38 -30.73 8.91
N ASP A 348 3.90 -31.52 7.97
CA ASP A 348 3.27 -32.77 7.52
C ASP A 348 3.08 -33.78 8.66
N VAL A 349 3.92 -33.73 9.68
CA VAL A 349 3.81 -34.59 10.87
C VAL A 349 2.45 -34.45 11.56
N TYR A 350 1.96 -33.25 11.66
CA TYR A 350 0.66 -32.96 12.31
C TYR A 350 -0.55 -33.46 11.53
N TYR A 351 -0.42 -33.60 10.22
CA TYR A 351 -1.44 -34.23 9.38
C TYR A 351 -1.55 -35.72 9.70
N TYR A 352 -0.44 -36.42 9.84
CA TYR A 352 -0.44 -37.85 10.16
C TYR A 352 -0.83 -38.12 11.62
N GLU A 353 -0.47 -37.25 12.54
CA GLU A 353 -0.96 -37.29 13.92
C GLU A 353 -2.49 -37.15 13.96
N PHE A 354 -3.06 -36.18 13.26
CA PHE A 354 -4.51 -36.00 13.14
C PHE A 354 -5.19 -37.24 12.53
N LEU A 355 -4.61 -37.82 11.49
CA LEU A 355 -5.13 -39.06 10.92
C LEU A 355 -5.13 -40.21 11.91
N SER A 356 -4.03 -40.35 12.66
CA SER A 356 -3.88 -41.42 13.68
C SER A 356 -4.91 -41.24 14.80
N GLU A 357 -5.11 -40.05 15.29
CA GLU A 357 -6.11 -39.75 16.33
C GLU A 357 -7.55 -40.01 15.83
N THR A 358 -7.84 -39.60 14.58
CA THR A 358 -9.18 -39.72 14.01
C THR A 358 -9.56 -41.17 13.67
N THR A 359 -8.59 -41.95 13.23
CA THR A 359 -8.82 -43.35 12.78
C THR A 359 -8.58 -44.39 13.87
N GLY A 360 -7.86 -44.03 14.94
CA GLY A 360 -7.35 -44.96 15.93
C GLY A 360 -6.25 -45.90 15.42
N MET A 361 -5.67 -45.58 14.25
CA MET A 361 -4.61 -46.37 13.61
C MET A 361 -3.30 -45.54 13.61
N GLU A 362 -2.18 -46.19 13.83
CA GLU A 362 -0.88 -45.51 13.79
C GLU A 362 -0.48 -45.23 12.33
N ILE A 363 -0.45 -43.96 11.94
CA ILE A 363 -0.10 -43.48 10.60
C ILE A 363 0.99 -42.40 10.76
N ARG A 364 2.21 -42.65 10.30
CA ARG A 364 3.34 -41.74 10.49
C ARG A 364 3.79 -41.02 9.22
N ASN A 365 3.39 -41.57 8.08
CA ASN A 365 3.78 -41.06 6.76
C ASN A 365 2.82 -41.51 5.64
N GLU A 366 3.03 -40.99 4.44
CA GLU A 366 2.22 -41.29 3.27
C GLU A 366 2.19 -42.78 2.92
N TYR A 367 3.32 -43.47 3.04
CA TYR A 367 3.42 -44.91 2.72
C TYR A 367 2.50 -45.73 3.66
N GLU A 368 2.54 -45.50 4.95
CA GLU A 368 1.69 -46.18 5.93
C GLU A 368 0.21 -45.87 5.69
N PHE A 369 -0.12 -44.61 5.37
CA PHE A 369 -1.47 -44.22 5.02
C PHE A 369 -1.99 -44.99 3.80
N ILE A 370 -1.22 -45.04 2.68
CA ILE A 370 -1.60 -45.76 1.46
C ILE A 370 -1.77 -47.27 1.75
N LYS A 371 -0.86 -47.86 2.55
CA LYS A 371 -0.93 -49.28 2.92
C LYS A 371 -2.23 -49.59 3.68
N ILE A 372 -2.53 -48.80 4.72
CA ILE A 372 -3.74 -48.97 5.54
C ILE A 372 -5.00 -48.80 4.69
N MET A 373 -5.05 -47.79 3.82
CA MET A 373 -6.16 -47.60 2.90
C MET A 373 -6.36 -48.78 1.95
N GLY A 374 -5.28 -49.38 1.45
CA GLY A 374 -5.33 -50.57 0.65
C GLY A 374 -5.88 -51.82 1.38
N GLU A 375 -5.48 -51.99 2.63
CA GLU A 375 -5.99 -53.06 3.51
C GLU A 375 -7.45 -52.87 3.83
N LEU A 376 -7.86 -51.64 4.15
CA LEU A 376 -9.28 -51.32 4.43
C LEU A 376 -10.17 -51.54 3.19
N ALA A 377 -9.69 -51.17 2.00
CA ALA A 377 -10.42 -51.40 0.76
C ALA A 377 -10.65 -52.87 0.48
N LYS A 378 -9.64 -53.73 0.74
CA LYS A 378 -9.79 -55.21 0.64
C LYS A 378 -10.81 -55.73 1.62
N LYS A 379 -10.71 -55.34 2.92
CA LYS A 379 -11.67 -55.78 3.94
C LYS A 379 -13.10 -55.30 3.67
N LYS A 380 -13.25 -54.08 3.14
CA LYS A 380 -14.57 -53.58 2.75
C LYS A 380 -15.20 -54.47 1.65
N LYS A 381 -14.40 -54.82 0.63
CA LYS A 381 -14.88 -55.70 -0.45
C LYS A 381 -15.28 -57.07 0.07
N GLU A 382 -14.46 -57.72 0.90
CA GLU A 382 -14.77 -58.98 1.56
C GLU A 382 -16.05 -58.90 2.38
N TYR A 383 -16.27 -57.78 3.11
CA TYR A 383 -17.48 -57.59 3.89
C TYR A 383 -18.75 -57.42 3.04
N GLU A 384 -18.66 -56.71 1.92
CA GLU A 384 -19.74 -56.52 0.96
C GLU A 384 -20.14 -57.86 0.32
N GLU A 385 -19.14 -58.69 -0.08
CA GLU A 385 -19.37 -60.05 -0.66
C GLU A 385 -20.04 -61.00 0.35
N VAL A 386 -19.74 -60.91 1.64
CA VAL A 386 -20.39 -61.73 2.71
C VAL A 386 -21.78 -61.19 3.04
N GLY A 387 -22.04 -59.86 2.90
CA GLY A 387 -23.35 -59.29 3.20
C GLY A 387 -24.42 -59.49 2.11
N GLU A 388 -24.02 -59.90 0.91
CA GLU A 388 -24.92 -60.26 -0.19
C GLU A 388 -25.25 -61.78 -0.25
N ALA A 389 -24.59 -62.62 0.56
CA ALA A 389 -24.82 -64.05 0.69
C ALA A 389 -25.73 -64.40 1.85
#